data_5f65ca1940c4a1bed65ea744fab69ecd
#
_entry.id   5f65ca1940c4a1bed65ea744fab69ecd
#
_cell.length_a   1.000
_cell.length_b   1.000
_cell.length_c   1.000
_cell.angle_alpha   90.00
_cell.angle_beta   90.00
_cell.angle_gamma   90.00
#
_symmetry.space_group_name_H-M   'P 1'
#
loop_
_entity.id
_entity.type
_entity.pdbx_description
1 polymer ?
#
loop_
_entity_poly.entity_id
_entity_poly.type
_entity_poly.pdbx_seq_one_letter_code
_entity_poly.pdbx_strand_id
1 'polypeptide(L)'
;MQRIEKFKNRTRLFIFDLEFIGDVQNLRTCYIWEIAVYSVSRDSWFSKVVDPDKKMDVFPKPPIPEIPHLKREFLEQQKAITWDRVFTELCEWVSLEILPGMIPVFVSHNTFRADKPIMELECERYKLRMPSNWYFFDSLHYSRDIIKNSGNYSLSGLHENMFNEPIQNVHRARSDVTACVRILSCLTKSSWDLHGPIYPTYSTSLRSIRWVGRKTENLLVAVGIDSTEALFMALQQNIHRNYIQQGMDEHTSIETTLTSILSTLPLENIQNITKVLMKMRIENPFSCTFMLKAE
;
A
#
# COMPACT_ATOMS: atom_id res chain seq x y z
N MET A 1 -9.84 -1.84 12.82
CA MET A 1 -9.84 -2.54 11.51
C MET A 1 -11.27 -2.76 11.05
N GLN A 2 -11.59 -2.32 9.84
CA GLN A 2 -12.89 -2.58 9.22
C GLN A 2 -12.75 -3.75 8.24
N ARG A 3 -13.83 -4.45 7.96
CA ARG A 3 -13.84 -5.57 7.02
C ARG A 3 -14.79 -5.27 5.87
N ILE A 4 -14.35 -5.55 4.65
CA ILE A 4 -15.07 -5.19 3.42
C ILE A 4 -16.47 -5.83 3.35
N GLU A 5 -16.63 -7.03 3.90
CA GLU A 5 -17.92 -7.75 3.91
C GLU A 5 -19.03 -6.97 4.65
N LYS A 6 -18.67 -6.12 5.62
CA LYS A 6 -19.63 -5.25 6.33
C LYS A 6 -20.23 -4.18 5.45
N PHE A 7 -19.59 -3.90 4.31
CA PHE A 7 -19.95 -2.85 3.38
C PHE A 7 -20.33 -3.39 2.00
N LYS A 8 -20.57 -4.69 1.86
CA LYS A 8 -20.76 -5.40 0.57
C LYS A 8 -21.63 -4.63 -0.44
N ASN A 9 -22.76 -4.07 -0.01
CA ASN A 9 -23.69 -3.34 -0.88
C ASN A 9 -23.40 -1.81 -0.94
N ARG A 10 -22.33 -1.36 -0.29
CA ARG A 10 -21.95 0.05 -0.19
C ARG A 10 -20.54 0.33 -0.65
N THR A 11 -19.85 -0.66 -1.19
CA THR A 11 -18.50 -0.50 -1.74
C THR A 11 -18.53 -0.29 -3.24
N ARG A 12 -17.56 0.51 -3.70
CA ARG A 12 -17.14 0.60 -5.08
C ARG A 12 -15.68 0.23 -5.18
N LEU A 13 -15.39 -0.79 -5.95
CA LEU A 13 -14.03 -1.30 -6.12
C LEU A 13 -13.35 -0.57 -7.27
N PHE A 14 -12.16 -0.04 -6.97
CA PHE A 14 -11.24 0.59 -7.90
C PHE A 14 -9.96 -0.22 -7.90
N ILE A 15 -9.69 -0.97 -8.96
CA ILE A 15 -8.42 -1.70 -9.08
C ILE A 15 -7.41 -0.73 -9.66
N PHE A 16 -6.27 -0.54 -9.00
CA PHE A 16 -5.29 0.46 -9.40
C PHE A 16 -3.86 -0.08 -9.35
N ASP A 17 -2.99 0.57 -10.05
CA ASP A 17 -1.56 0.33 -10.05
C ASP A 17 -0.81 1.62 -10.35
N LEU A 18 0.40 1.75 -9.80
CA LEU A 18 1.29 2.87 -9.97
C LEU A 18 2.63 2.40 -10.53
N GLU A 19 3.07 3.05 -11.60
CA GLU A 19 4.45 2.94 -12.03
C GLU A 19 5.26 4.10 -11.46
N PHE A 20 6.43 3.79 -10.91
CA PHE A 20 7.28 4.78 -10.26
C PHE A 20 8.76 4.51 -10.53
N ILE A 21 9.56 5.55 -10.42
CA ILE A 21 11.02 5.49 -10.43
C ILE A 21 11.51 5.68 -9.01
N GLY A 22 12.62 5.04 -8.65
CA GLY A 22 13.22 5.15 -7.33
C GLY A 22 13.42 3.80 -6.65
N ASP A 23 13.86 3.83 -5.41
CA ASP A 23 14.15 2.64 -4.62
C ASP A 23 12.99 2.33 -3.66
N VAL A 24 12.30 1.21 -3.86
CA VAL A 24 11.24 0.71 -2.96
C VAL A 24 11.70 0.47 -1.53
N GLN A 25 13.00 0.39 -1.28
CA GLN A 25 13.54 0.33 0.07
C GLN A 25 13.61 1.71 0.72
N ASN A 26 13.60 2.78 -0.10
CA ASN A 26 13.50 4.16 0.34
C ASN A 26 12.41 4.88 -0.45
N LEU A 27 11.16 4.71 -0.04
CA LEU A 27 9.99 5.23 -0.73
C LEU A 27 10.02 6.74 -0.97
N ARG A 28 10.79 7.50 -0.17
CA ARG A 28 10.97 8.95 -0.38
C ARG A 28 11.69 9.28 -1.68
N THR A 29 12.41 8.32 -2.26
CA THR A 29 13.06 8.47 -3.57
C THR A 29 12.15 8.05 -4.72
N CYS A 30 10.98 7.48 -4.42
CA CYS A 30 10.03 7.05 -5.44
C CYS A 30 9.20 8.24 -5.93
N TYR A 31 9.00 8.31 -7.25
CA TYR A 31 8.18 9.31 -7.94
C TYR A 31 7.30 8.61 -8.96
N ILE A 32 6.01 8.93 -8.94
CA ILE A 32 5.03 8.33 -9.84
C ILE A 32 5.22 8.89 -11.25
N TRP A 33 5.22 8.03 -12.28
CA TRP A 33 5.21 8.43 -13.67
C TRP A 33 4.02 7.88 -14.47
N GLU A 34 3.31 6.87 -13.96
CA GLU A 34 2.06 6.39 -14.54
C GLU A 34 1.10 5.95 -13.44
N ILE A 35 -0.19 6.18 -13.65
CA ILE A 35 -1.27 5.64 -12.84
C ILE A 35 -2.35 5.06 -13.75
N ALA A 36 -2.88 3.93 -13.39
CA ALA A 36 -4.11 3.40 -13.96
C ALA A 36 -5.07 2.96 -12.86
N VAL A 37 -6.35 3.23 -13.06
CA VAL A 37 -7.44 2.84 -12.17
C VAL A 37 -8.60 2.32 -13.01
N TYR A 38 -9.14 1.17 -12.63
CA TYR A 38 -10.32 0.55 -13.23
C TYR A 38 -11.47 0.52 -12.23
N SER A 39 -12.62 1.06 -12.64
CA SER A 39 -13.86 0.99 -11.86
C SER A 39 -14.62 -0.29 -12.23
N VAL A 40 -14.66 -1.25 -11.30
CA VAL A 40 -15.31 -2.55 -11.52
C VAL A 40 -16.80 -2.41 -11.84
N SER A 41 -17.49 -1.49 -11.18
CA SER A 41 -18.95 -1.35 -11.31
C SER A 41 -19.41 -0.60 -12.57
N ARG A 42 -18.53 0.21 -13.17
CA ARG A 42 -18.82 1.04 -14.33
C ARG A 42 -18.11 0.57 -15.58
N ASP A 43 -17.21 -0.40 -15.46
CA ASP A 43 -16.33 -0.86 -16.56
C ASP A 43 -15.60 0.33 -17.21
N SER A 44 -15.11 1.25 -16.39
CA SER A 44 -14.50 2.51 -16.85
C SER A 44 -13.06 2.63 -16.35
N TRP A 45 -12.27 3.42 -17.07
CA TRP A 45 -10.85 3.57 -16.83
C TRP A 45 -10.46 5.02 -16.59
N PHE A 46 -9.59 5.21 -15.60
CA PHE A 46 -8.75 6.39 -15.46
C PHE A 46 -7.31 5.97 -15.69
N SER A 47 -6.60 6.60 -16.61
CA SER A 47 -5.19 6.31 -16.86
C SER A 47 -4.48 7.58 -17.31
N LYS A 48 -3.36 7.88 -16.67
CA LYS A 48 -2.56 9.08 -16.91
C LYS A 48 -1.08 8.78 -16.81
N VAL A 49 -0.32 9.40 -17.71
CA VAL A 49 1.13 9.54 -17.56
C VAL A 49 1.39 10.80 -16.74
N VAL A 50 2.21 10.65 -15.71
CA VAL A 50 2.55 11.71 -14.75
C VAL A 50 3.93 12.25 -15.09
N ASP A 51 4.07 13.57 -15.18
CA ASP A 51 5.39 14.20 -15.20
C ASP A 51 5.91 14.30 -13.75
N PRO A 52 6.96 13.53 -13.39
CA PRO A 52 7.52 13.56 -12.04
C PRO A 52 8.26 14.87 -11.72
N ASP A 53 8.03 15.91 -12.55
CA ASP A 53 8.59 17.25 -12.47
C ASP A 53 10.09 17.34 -12.80
N LYS A 54 10.62 18.56 -12.90
CA LYS A 54 12.00 18.93 -13.28
C LYS A 54 13.09 18.24 -12.46
N LYS A 55 12.73 17.52 -11.43
CA LYS A 55 13.63 16.71 -10.61
C LYS A 55 14.21 15.48 -11.31
N MET A 56 13.76 15.17 -12.52
CA MET A 56 14.32 14.05 -13.31
C MET A 56 15.80 14.20 -13.65
N ASP A 57 16.34 15.40 -13.65
CA ASP A 57 17.77 15.64 -13.92
C ASP A 57 18.69 15.08 -12.82
N VAL A 58 18.12 14.74 -11.66
CA VAL A 58 18.83 14.20 -10.48
C VAL A 58 18.62 12.69 -10.35
N PHE A 59 17.77 12.07 -11.18
CA PHE A 59 17.54 10.64 -11.05
C PHE A 59 18.76 9.85 -11.53
N PRO A 60 19.26 8.94 -10.69
CA PRO A 60 20.11 7.89 -11.20
C PRO A 60 19.33 7.20 -12.32
N LYS A 61 20.04 6.89 -13.42
CA LYS A 61 19.47 6.06 -14.51
C LYS A 61 18.58 5.01 -13.90
N PRO A 62 17.32 4.83 -14.37
CA PRO A 62 16.45 3.83 -13.78
C PRO A 62 17.21 2.53 -13.64
N PRO A 63 17.16 1.85 -12.50
CA PRO A 63 17.92 0.63 -12.27
C PRO A 63 17.49 -0.52 -13.20
N ILE A 64 16.48 -0.28 -14.04
CA ILE A 64 15.97 -1.21 -15.04
C ILE A 64 16.29 -0.61 -16.42
N PRO A 65 17.35 -1.13 -17.10
CA PRO A 65 17.69 -0.71 -18.46
C PRO A 65 16.56 -0.90 -19.47
N GLU A 66 15.52 -1.62 -19.08
CA GLU A 66 14.44 -2.14 -19.91
C GLU A 66 13.18 -1.27 -19.88
N ILE A 67 13.12 -0.17 -19.11
CA ILE A 67 12.04 0.80 -19.24
C ILE A 67 12.47 1.90 -20.21
N PRO A 68 12.32 1.68 -21.55
CA PRO A 68 12.68 2.70 -22.54
C PRO A 68 11.78 3.93 -22.50
N HIS A 69 10.81 3.96 -21.56
CA HIS A 69 9.65 4.85 -21.59
C HIS A 69 9.77 6.08 -20.70
N LEU A 70 10.79 6.16 -19.83
CA LEU A 70 11.00 7.31 -18.93
C LEU A 70 11.92 8.39 -19.51
N LYS A 71 12.00 8.48 -20.82
CA LYS A 71 12.66 9.61 -21.47
C LYS A 71 11.74 10.84 -21.45
N ARG A 72 12.33 12.02 -21.35
CA ARG A 72 11.57 13.29 -21.40
C ARG A 72 10.70 13.36 -22.65
N GLU A 73 11.20 12.90 -23.80
CA GLU A 73 10.47 12.87 -25.06
C GLU A 73 9.21 12.00 -25.00
N PHE A 74 9.25 10.89 -24.24
CA PHE A 74 8.06 10.06 -24.02
C PHE A 74 7.00 10.81 -23.19
N LEU A 75 7.41 11.46 -22.09
CA LEU A 75 6.50 12.22 -21.25
C LEU A 75 5.83 13.36 -22.04
N GLU A 76 6.58 14.05 -22.89
CA GLU A 76 6.09 15.10 -23.77
C GLU A 76 5.11 14.55 -24.82
N GLN A 77 5.43 13.43 -25.47
CA GLN A 77 4.55 12.77 -26.42
C GLN A 77 3.24 12.30 -25.77
N GLN A 78 3.30 11.82 -24.54
CA GLN A 78 2.13 11.40 -23.76
C GLN A 78 1.37 12.59 -23.14
N LYS A 79 1.86 13.83 -23.32
CA LYS A 79 1.30 15.05 -22.69
C LYS A 79 1.17 14.88 -21.19
N ALA A 80 2.21 14.30 -20.57
CA ALA A 80 2.28 14.08 -19.14
C ALA A 80 2.01 15.38 -18.38
N ILE A 81 1.25 15.30 -17.31
CA ILE A 81 0.92 16.40 -16.42
C ILE A 81 1.41 16.09 -15.01
N THR A 82 1.61 17.12 -14.20
CA THR A 82 2.09 16.98 -12.82
C THR A 82 1.09 16.27 -11.93
N TRP A 83 1.60 15.66 -10.86
CA TRP A 83 0.77 14.84 -9.96
C TRP A 83 -0.40 15.61 -9.36
N ASP A 84 -0.25 16.86 -9.01
CA ASP A 84 -1.34 17.69 -8.47
C ASP A 84 -2.56 17.74 -9.39
N ARG A 85 -2.32 17.88 -10.70
CA ARG A 85 -3.39 17.84 -11.71
C ARG A 85 -3.97 16.43 -11.86
N VAL A 86 -3.09 15.43 -11.98
CA VAL A 86 -3.53 14.03 -12.10
C VAL A 86 -4.39 13.63 -10.91
N PHE A 87 -3.95 13.99 -9.69
CA PHE A 87 -4.68 13.63 -8.47
C PHE A 87 -6.01 14.37 -8.34
N THR A 88 -6.07 15.63 -8.77
CA THR A 88 -7.35 16.38 -8.84
C THR A 88 -8.32 15.70 -9.78
N GLU A 89 -7.88 15.40 -11.02
CA GLU A 89 -8.69 14.69 -12.00
C GLU A 89 -9.13 13.29 -11.50
N LEU A 90 -8.24 12.58 -10.78
CA LEU A 90 -8.59 11.29 -10.15
C LEU A 90 -9.69 11.45 -9.10
N CYS A 91 -9.59 12.44 -8.23
CA CYS A 91 -10.60 12.71 -7.21
C CYS A 91 -11.96 13.05 -7.84
N GLU A 92 -11.96 13.87 -8.88
CA GLU A 92 -13.16 14.21 -9.65
C GLU A 92 -13.76 12.96 -10.31
N TRP A 93 -12.95 12.18 -11.02
CA TRP A 93 -13.39 10.94 -11.66
C TRP A 93 -13.96 9.94 -10.65
N VAL A 94 -13.28 9.70 -9.52
CA VAL A 94 -13.79 8.82 -8.46
C VAL A 94 -15.13 9.34 -7.93
N SER A 95 -15.28 10.65 -7.74
CA SER A 95 -16.54 11.23 -7.25
C SER A 95 -17.73 11.00 -8.19
N LEU A 96 -17.49 10.93 -9.51
CA LEU A 96 -18.49 10.61 -10.52
C LEU A 96 -18.83 9.12 -10.57
N GLU A 97 -17.87 8.27 -10.20
CA GLU A 97 -18.04 6.81 -10.20
C GLU A 97 -18.83 6.29 -8.98
N ILE A 98 -18.87 7.05 -7.89
CA ILE A 98 -19.52 6.63 -6.63
C ILE A 98 -20.87 7.31 -6.44
N LEU A 99 -21.85 6.55 -5.92
CA LEU A 99 -23.14 7.10 -5.51
C LEU A 99 -23.08 7.58 -4.04
N PRO A 100 -23.96 8.52 -3.63
CA PRO A 100 -24.02 8.95 -2.24
C PRO A 100 -24.14 7.78 -1.25
N GLY A 101 -23.31 7.79 -0.20
CA GLY A 101 -23.27 6.74 0.81
C GLY A 101 -22.47 5.49 0.42
N MET A 102 -21.89 5.44 -0.77
CA MET A 102 -20.94 4.40 -1.17
C MET A 102 -19.53 4.71 -0.65
N ILE A 103 -18.75 3.66 -0.46
CA ILE A 103 -17.37 3.71 0.04
C ILE A 103 -16.44 3.29 -1.11
N PRO A 104 -15.54 4.16 -1.59
CA PRO A 104 -14.51 3.78 -2.54
C PRO A 104 -13.46 2.91 -1.86
N VAL A 105 -13.19 1.73 -2.44
CA VAL A 105 -12.15 0.81 -2.00
C VAL A 105 -11.16 0.61 -3.12
N PHE A 106 -9.95 1.10 -2.92
CA PHE A 106 -8.84 0.96 -3.84
C PHE A 106 -8.10 -0.35 -3.59
N VAL A 107 -7.89 -1.12 -4.63
CA VAL A 107 -7.29 -2.45 -4.58
C VAL A 107 -6.09 -2.48 -5.51
N SER A 108 -4.91 -2.79 -4.99
CA SER A 108 -3.73 -3.09 -5.80
C SER A 108 -3.02 -4.35 -5.32
N HIS A 109 -1.99 -4.76 -6.03
CA HIS A 109 -1.21 -5.94 -5.65
C HIS A 109 0.02 -5.50 -4.85
N ASN A 110 0.05 -5.78 -3.55
CA ASN A 110 1.04 -5.29 -2.58
C ASN A 110 0.81 -3.82 -2.18
N THR A 111 -0.44 -3.43 -2.09
CA THR A 111 -0.96 -2.07 -1.82
C THR A 111 -0.20 -1.34 -0.71
N PHE A 112 0.01 -2.00 0.44
CA PHE A 112 0.53 -1.34 1.65
C PHE A 112 2.05 -1.23 1.68
N ARG A 113 2.77 -1.89 0.78
CA ARG A 113 4.23 -1.79 0.68
C ARG A 113 4.71 -0.85 -0.40
N ALA A 114 3.89 -0.61 -1.41
CA ALA A 114 4.26 0.19 -2.57
C ALA A 114 3.22 1.27 -2.89
N ASP A 115 2.13 0.92 -3.54
CA ASP A 115 1.24 1.88 -4.19
C ASP A 115 0.67 2.93 -3.23
N LYS A 116 0.06 2.49 -2.11
CA LYS A 116 -0.55 3.41 -1.15
C LYS A 116 0.47 4.37 -0.54
N PRO A 117 1.59 3.92 0.07
CA PRO A 117 2.56 4.84 0.65
C PRO A 117 3.25 5.74 -0.39
N ILE A 118 3.47 5.28 -1.61
CA ILE A 118 4.02 6.12 -2.68
C ILE A 118 3.01 7.20 -3.08
N MET A 119 1.73 6.85 -3.22
CA MET A 119 0.66 7.83 -3.48
C MET A 119 0.54 8.88 -2.37
N GLU A 120 0.63 8.46 -1.10
CA GLU A 120 0.61 9.36 0.06
C GLU A 120 1.79 10.33 0.05
N LEU A 121 3.01 9.82 -0.20
CA LEU A 121 4.22 10.63 -0.29
C LEU A 121 4.16 11.62 -1.47
N GLU A 122 3.62 11.20 -2.60
CA GLU A 122 3.47 12.08 -3.74
C GLU A 122 2.46 13.20 -3.44
N CYS A 123 1.33 12.87 -2.82
CA CYS A 123 0.38 13.88 -2.33
C CYS A 123 1.03 14.84 -1.32
N GLU A 124 1.86 14.35 -0.40
CA GLU A 124 2.59 15.19 0.56
C GLU A 124 3.53 16.19 -0.15
N ARG A 125 4.26 15.75 -1.19
CA ARG A 125 5.16 16.62 -1.98
C ARG A 125 4.45 17.81 -2.62
N TYR A 126 3.22 17.57 -3.08
CA TYR A 126 2.39 18.60 -3.69
C TYR A 126 1.45 19.28 -2.69
N LYS A 127 1.59 19.01 -1.38
CA LYS A 127 0.75 19.56 -0.29
C LYS A 127 -0.75 19.25 -0.49
N LEU A 128 -1.04 18.10 -1.09
CA LEU A 128 -2.38 17.58 -1.28
C LEU A 128 -2.77 16.69 -0.10
N ARG A 129 -4.06 16.53 0.12
CA ARG A 129 -4.61 15.57 1.09
C ARG A 129 -5.43 14.52 0.37
N MET A 130 -5.13 13.27 0.65
CA MET A 130 -5.98 12.18 0.19
C MET A 130 -7.33 12.22 0.91
N PRO A 131 -8.44 11.92 0.21
CA PRO A 131 -9.76 11.85 0.83
C PRO A 131 -9.80 10.84 1.98
N SER A 132 -10.28 11.26 3.15
CA SER A 132 -10.33 10.41 4.36
C SER A 132 -11.34 9.26 4.27
N ASN A 133 -12.26 9.33 3.33
CA ASN A 133 -13.26 8.30 3.06
C ASN A 133 -12.81 7.24 2.05
N TRP A 134 -11.57 7.31 1.55
CA TRP A 134 -10.99 6.26 0.72
C TRP A 134 -10.49 5.12 1.60
N TYR A 135 -10.73 3.91 1.14
CA TYR A 135 -10.24 2.68 1.77
C TYR A 135 -9.35 1.91 0.83
N PHE A 136 -8.44 1.12 1.40
CA PHE A 136 -7.45 0.35 0.66
C PHE A 136 -7.54 -1.13 1.03
N PHE A 137 -7.35 -1.97 0.04
CA PHE A 137 -7.35 -3.42 0.16
C PHE A 137 -6.16 -4.01 -0.61
N ASP A 138 -5.57 -5.08 -0.10
CA ASP A 138 -4.38 -5.68 -0.69
C ASP A 138 -4.70 -7.04 -1.34
N SER A 139 -4.64 -7.09 -2.66
CA SER A 139 -4.91 -8.32 -3.42
C SER A 139 -3.83 -9.40 -3.23
N LEU A 140 -2.58 -9.02 -2.90
CA LEU A 140 -1.53 -9.99 -2.57
C LEU A 140 -1.88 -10.75 -1.29
N HIS A 141 -2.30 -10.03 -0.25
CA HIS A 141 -2.72 -10.64 1.00
C HIS A 141 -3.96 -11.53 0.80
N TYR A 142 -4.93 -11.05 0.03
CA TYR A 142 -6.12 -11.81 -0.34
C TYR A 142 -5.77 -13.08 -1.10
N SER A 143 -4.93 -12.98 -2.13
CA SER A 143 -4.49 -14.15 -2.92
C SER A 143 -3.78 -15.20 -2.06
N ARG A 144 -2.92 -14.78 -1.13
CA ARG A 144 -2.25 -15.69 -0.18
C ARG A 144 -3.21 -16.38 0.78
N ASP A 145 -4.32 -15.72 1.11
CA ASP A 145 -5.33 -16.30 1.99
C ASP A 145 -6.22 -17.32 1.26
N ILE A 146 -6.47 -17.14 -0.04
CA ILE A 146 -7.30 -18.02 -0.86
C ILE A 146 -6.50 -19.13 -1.52
N ILE A 147 -5.41 -18.80 -2.21
CA ILE A 147 -4.56 -19.76 -2.91
C ILE A 147 -3.58 -20.35 -1.91
N LYS A 148 -3.65 -21.65 -1.71
CA LYS A 148 -2.69 -22.38 -0.88
C LYS A 148 -1.58 -22.93 -1.78
N ASN A 149 -0.33 -22.85 -1.29
CA ASN A 149 0.83 -23.48 -1.94
C ASN A 149 1.15 -22.95 -3.34
N SER A 150 0.88 -21.68 -3.65
CA SER A 150 1.46 -21.05 -4.84
C SER A 150 2.96 -20.84 -4.61
N GLY A 151 3.78 -21.31 -5.54
CA GLY A 151 5.24 -21.12 -5.49
C GLY A 151 5.65 -19.65 -5.67
N ASN A 152 4.81 -18.86 -6.33
CA ASN A 152 5.04 -17.44 -6.59
C ASN A 152 3.73 -16.65 -6.47
N TYR A 153 3.74 -15.63 -5.61
CA TYR A 153 2.60 -14.72 -5.38
C TYR A 153 2.81 -13.32 -5.96
N SER A 154 3.83 -13.10 -6.78
CA SER A 154 3.91 -11.85 -7.55
C SER A 154 2.74 -11.77 -8.53
N LEU A 155 2.38 -10.57 -8.96
CA LEU A 155 1.28 -10.38 -9.91
C LEU A 155 1.51 -11.21 -11.19
N SER A 156 2.72 -11.13 -11.75
CA SER A 156 3.09 -11.92 -12.94
C SER A 156 3.07 -13.43 -12.68
N GLY A 157 3.60 -13.88 -11.53
CA GLY A 157 3.61 -15.29 -11.18
C GLY A 157 2.22 -15.86 -10.95
N LEU A 158 1.32 -15.12 -10.31
CA LEU A 158 -0.08 -15.53 -10.15
C LEU A 158 -0.81 -15.58 -11.50
N HIS A 159 -0.61 -14.56 -12.35
CA HIS A 159 -1.21 -14.50 -13.66
C HIS A 159 -0.78 -15.67 -14.53
N GLU A 160 0.53 -15.94 -14.60
CA GLU A 160 1.08 -17.07 -15.36
C GLU A 160 0.58 -18.42 -14.82
N ASN A 161 0.57 -18.62 -13.50
CA ASN A 161 0.09 -19.85 -12.88
C ASN A 161 -1.41 -20.09 -13.10
N MET A 162 -2.23 -19.04 -13.15
CA MET A 162 -3.69 -19.18 -13.28
C MET A 162 -4.16 -19.25 -14.74
N PHE A 163 -3.48 -18.58 -15.66
CA PHE A 163 -3.92 -18.43 -17.05
C PHE A 163 -2.96 -19.05 -18.06
N ASN A 164 -1.82 -19.55 -17.63
CA ASN A 164 -0.76 -20.13 -18.49
C ASN A 164 -0.29 -19.17 -19.58
N GLU A 165 -0.27 -17.88 -19.29
CA GLU A 165 0.20 -16.83 -20.18
C GLU A 165 0.88 -15.69 -19.39
N PRO A 166 1.96 -15.08 -19.91
CA PRO A 166 2.60 -13.95 -19.27
C PRO A 166 1.74 -12.69 -19.42
N ILE A 167 1.94 -11.73 -18.49
CA ILE A 167 1.34 -10.39 -18.64
C ILE A 167 2.01 -9.69 -19.82
N GLN A 168 1.22 -9.16 -20.73
CA GLN A 168 1.71 -8.35 -21.84
C GLN A 168 2.04 -6.93 -21.36
N ASN A 169 3.17 -6.38 -21.85
CA ASN A 169 3.63 -5.03 -21.46
C ASN A 169 3.72 -4.85 -19.93
N VAL A 170 4.40 -5.77 -19.25
CA VAL A 170 4.71 -5.66 -17.82
C VAL A 170 5.34 -4.29 -17.53
N HIS A 171 5.06 -3.74 -16.35
CA HIS A 171 5.46 -2.39 -15.96
C HIS A 171 4.77 -1.26 -16.76
N ARG A 172 3.56 -1.50 -17.17
CA ARG A 172 2.60 -0.49 -17.57
C ARG A 172 1.39 -0.61 -16.67
N ALA A 173 1.08 0.45 -15.94
CA ALA A 173 0.05 0.44 -14.91
C ALA A 173 -1.29 -0.15 -15.40
N ARG A 174 -1.68 0.15 -16.66
CA ARG A 174 -2.90 -0.41 -17.23
C ARG A 174 -2.83 -1.93 -17.45
N SER A 175 -1.69 -2.45 -17.82
CA SER A 175 -1.49 -3.90 -18.01
C SER A 175 -1.54 -4.63 -16.68
N ASP A 176 -0.89 -4.08 -15.66
CA ASP A 176 -0.84 -4.67 -14.33
C ASP A 176 -2.21 -4.59 -13.63
N VAL A 177 -2.97 -3.49 -13.79
CA VAL A 177 -4.39 -3.43 -13.39
C VAL A 177 -5.21 -4.51 -14.11
N THR A 178 -5.05 -4.68 -15.43
CA THR A 178 -5.78 -5.70 -16.19
C THR A 178 -5.50 -7.11 -15.66
N ALA A 179 -4.24 -7.42 -15.37
CA ALA A 179 -3.85 -8.70 -14.77
C ALA A 179 -4.47 -8.88 -13.37
N CYS A 180 -4.43 -7.84 -12.54
CA CYS A 180 -5.03 -7.86 -11.21
C CYS A 180 -6.56 -8.08 -11.28
N VAL A 181 -7.26 -7.41 -12.21
CA VAL A 181 -8.69 -7.60 -12.48
C VAL A 181 -8.98 -9.05 -12.85
N ARG A 182 -8.21 -9.66 -13.76
CA ARG A 182 -8.39 -11.05 -14.17
C ARG A 182 -8.21 -12.02 -13.00
N ILE A 183 -7.16 -11.84 -12.21
CA ILE A 183 -6.87 -12.67 -11.03
C ILE A 183 -8.04 -12.56 -10.02
N LEU A 184 -8.43 -11.34 -9.65
CA LEU A 184 -9.51 -11.12 -8.68
C LEU A 184 -10.85 -11.63 -9.19
N SER A 185 -11.18 -11.42 -10.46
CA SER A 185 -12.39 -11.97 -11.08
C SER A 185 -12.43 -13.49 -10.97
N CYS A 186 -11.32 -14.17 -11.25
CA CYS A 186 -11.21 -15.62 -11.11
C CYS A 186 -11.35 -16.06 -9.65
N LEU A 187 -10.64 -15.42 -8.72
CA LEU A 187 -10.67 -15.77 -7.29
C LEU A 187 -12.04 -15.55 -6.64
N THR A 188 -12.79 -14.55 -7.10
CA THR A 188 -14.15 -14.25 -6.62
C THR A 188 -15.23 -14.90 -7.47
N LYS A 189 -14.88 -15.68 -8.49
CA LYS A 189 -15.82 -16.24 -9.48
C LYS A 189 -16.71 -15.16 -10.10
N SER A 190 -16.11 -14.03 -10.42
CA SER A 190 -16.77 -12.83 -10.99
C SER A 190 -17.84 -12.19 -10.11
N SER A 191 -17.98 -12.61 -8.85
CA SER A 191 -18.92 -11.99 -7.92
C SER A 191 -18.39 -10.67 -7.32
N TRP A 192 -17.07 -10.47 -7.34
CA TRP A 192 -16.37 -9.37 -6.67
C TRP A 192 -16.60 -9.29 -5.15
N ASP A 193 -17.05 -10.40 -4.56
CA ASP A 193 -17.23 -10.55 -3.13
C ASP A 193 -15.88 -10.77 -2.44
N LEU A 194 -15.15 -9.69 -2.24
CA LEU A 194 -13.88 -9.74 -1.51
C LEU A 194 -14.13 -9.92 -0.02
N HIS A 195 -13.21 -10.64 0.65
CA HIS A 195 -13.22 -10.85 2.09
C HIS A 195 -11.92 -10.38 2.69
N GLY A 196 -11.99 -9.64 3.77
CA GLY A 196 -10.80 -9.25 4.49
C GLY A 196 -10.80 -7.81 5.00
N PRO A 197 -9.68 -7.40 5.62
CA PRO A 197 -9.56 -6.08 6.19
C PRO A 197 -9.41 -5.01 5.11
N ILE A 198 -10.07 -3.87 5.33
CA ILE A 198 -9.85 -2.62 4.60
C ILE A 198 -9.34 -1.57 5.56
N TYR A 199 -8.48 -0.72 5.06
CA TYR A 199 -7.81 0.32 5.83
C TYR A 199 -8.13 1.68 5.22
N PRO A 200 -8.58 2.66 6.03
CA PRO A 200 -8.80 4.01 5.52
C PRO A 200 -7.47 4.68 5.13
N THR A 201 -7.57 5.77 4.40
CA THR A 201 -6.44 6.68 4.19
C THR A 201 -5.77 6.99 5.53
N TYR A 202 -4.45 7.07 5.53
CA TYR A 202 -3.60 7.26 6.73
C TYR A 202 -3.61 6.09 7.73
N SER A 203 -4.10 4.93 7.35
CA SER A 203 -3.97 3.70 8.13
C SER A 203 -3.44 2.57 7.26
N THR A 204 -2.59 1.73 7.84
CA THR A 204 -1.84 0.71 7.10
C THR A 204 -1.95 -0.66 7.76
N SER A 205 -2.00 -1.72 6.94
CA SER A 205 -2.01 -3.10 7.42
C SER A 205 -0.73 -3.43 8.20
N LEU A 206 -0.86 -4.12 9.32
CA LEU A 206 0.28 -4.69 10.04
C LEU A 206 1.14 -5.61 9.15
N ARG A 207 0.53 -6.26 8.16
CA ARG A 207 1.24 -7.15 7.21
C ARG A 207 2.13 -6.39 6.21
N SER A 208 2.08 -5.05 6.18
CA SER A 208 3.06 -4.24 5.46
C SER A 208 4.44 -4.30 6.13
N ILE A 209 4.48 -4.57 7.43
CA ILE A 209 5.72 -4.73 8.18
C ILE A 209 6.33 -6.08 7.83
N ARG A 210 7.57 -6.08 7.36
CA ARG A 210 8.30 -7.32 7.09
C ARG A 210 8.34 -8.20 8.35
N TRP A 211 8.17 -9.51 8.19
CA TRP A 211 8.04 -10.53 9.24
C TRP A 211 6.71 -10.55 9.98
N VAL A 212 5.82 -9.60 9.78
CA VAL A 212 4.44 -9.70 10.28
C VAL A 212 3.59 -10.46 9.26
N GLY A 213 3.43 -11.75 9.51
CA GLY A 213 2.51 -12.61 8.78
C GLY A 213 1.14 -12.68 9.46
N ARG A 214 0.23 -13.46 8.88
CA ARG A 214 -1.15 -13.62 9.40
C ARG A 214 -1.21 -14.04 10.87
N LYS A 215 -0.33 -14.95 11.32
CA LYS A 215 -0.30 -15.40 12.73
C LYS A 215 0.05 -14.23 13.65
N THR A 216 1.08 -13.47 13.32
CA THR A 216 1.51 -12.30 14.09
C THR A 216 0.45 -11.20 14.10
N GLU A 217 -0.14 -10.91 12.94
CA GLU A 217 -1.25 -9.96 12.83
C GLU A 217 -2.41 -10.36 13.74
N ASN A 218 -2.85 -11.62 13.72
CA ASN A 218 -3.95 -12.10 14.57
C ASN A 218 -3.65 -11.92 16.07
N LEU A 219 -2.41 -12.15 16.51
CA LEU A 219 -1.99 -11.92 17.89
C LEU A 219 -2.06 -10.43 18.27
N LEU A 220 -1.58 -9.54 17.41
CA LEU A 220 -1.65 -8.09 17.62
C LEU A 220 -3.10 -7.60 17.67
N VAL A 221 -3.94 -8.06 16.74
CA VAL A 221 -5.37 -7.71 16.70
C VAL A 221 -6.11 -8.19 17.94
N ALA A 222 -5.76 -9.36 18.48
CA ALA A 222 -6.38 -9.90 19.70
C ALA A 222 -6.15 -9.02 20.94
N VAL A 223 -5.08 -8.21 20.94
CA VAL A 223 -4.78 -7.23 22.02
C VAL A 223 -5.15 -5.79 21.62
N GLY A 224 -5.97 -5.61 20.58
CA GLY A 224 -6.46 -4.29 20.15
C GLY A 224 -5.53 -3.51 19.22
N ILE A 225 -4.43 -4.11 18.76
CA ILE A 225 -3.49 -3.49 17.81
C ILE A 225 -3.85 -4.00 16.41
N ASP A 226 -4.62 -3.21 15.66
CA ASP A 226 -5.21 -3.63 14.39
C ASP A 226 -4.65 -2.91 13.15
N SER A 227 -3.69 -2.02 13.34
CA SER A 227 -3.02 -1.27 12.28
C SER A 227 -1.56 -0.95 12.65
N THR A 228 -0.79 -0.53 11.66
CA THR A 228 0.59 -0.09 11.89
C THR A 228 0.64 1.11 12.83
N GLU A 229 -0.29 2.04 12.68
CA GLU A 229 -0.42 3.24 13.52
C GLU A 229 -0.73 2.85 14.97
N ALA A 230 -1.68 1.93 15.18
CA ALA A 230 -2.00 1.43 16.52
C ALA A 230 -0.80 0.74 17.17
N LEU A 231 0.00 0.00 16.39
CA LEU A 231 1.24 -0.62 16.87
C LEU A 231 2.27 0.44 17.29
N PHE A 232 2.50 1.46 16.46
CA PHE A 232 3.42 2.54 16.81
C PHE A 232 2.98 3.32 18.04
N MET A 233 1.68 3.60 18.19
CA MET A 233 1.14 4.24 19.39
C MET A 233 1.38 3.40 20.64
N ALA A 234 1.09 2.11 20.59
CA ALA A 234 1.31 1.19 21.69
C ALA A 234 2.81 1.11 22.09
N LEU A 235 3.69 1.04 21.09
CA LEU A 235 5.15 1.05 21.30
C LEU A 235 5.61 2.37 21.91
N GLN A 236 5.14 3.50 21.41
CA GLN A 236 5.55 4.82 21.92
C GLN A 236 5.16 5.01 23.40
N GLN A 237 3.95 4.62 23.78
CA GLN A 237 3.50 4.67 25.16
C GLN A 237 4.37 3.80 26.08
N ASN A 238 4.74 2.59 25.64
CA ASN A 238 5.57 1.69 26.41
C ASN A 238 7.05 2.12 26.45
N ILE A 239 7.59 2.63 25.33
CA ILE A 239 8.94 3.19 25.29
C ILE A 239 9.07 4.33 26.30
N HIS A 240 8.13 5.28 26.31
CA HIS A 240 8.13 6.39 27.25
C HIS A 240 8.09 5.90 28.69
N ARG A 241 7.21 4.95 29.01
CA ARG A 241 7.10 4.36 30.34
C ARG A 241 8.40 3.64 30.77
N ASN A 242 8.95 2.79 29.89
CA ASN A 242 10.14 2.01 30.19
C ASN A 242 11.40 2.89 30.34
N TYR A 243 11.52 3.93 29.50
CA TYR A 243 12.61 4.91 29.61
C TYR A 243 12.56 5.65 30.95
N ILE A 244 11.42 6.19 31.36
CA ILE A 244 11.27 6.95 32.60
C ILE A 244 11.40 6.06 33.84
N GLN A 245 10.78 4.86 33.82
CA GLN A 245 10.70 4.02 35.03
C GLN A 245 11.87 3.06 35.19
N GLN A 246 12.51 2.63 34.10
CA GLN A 246 13.47 1.54 34.10
C GLN A 246 14.81 1.90 33.42
N GLY A 247 14.94 3.09 32.83
CA GLY A 247 16.16 3.52 32.15
C GLY A 247 16.51 2.69 30.89
N MET A 248 15.54 1.98 30.32
CA MET A 248 15.77 1.14 29.16
C MET A 248 15.97 1.98 27.90
N ASP A 249 16.89 1.56 27.02
CA ASP A 249 16.98 2.12 25.69
C ASP A 249 15.79 1.75 24.81
N GLU A 250 15.65 2.45 23.69
CA GLU A 250 14.50 2.31 22.82
C GLU A 250 14.38 0.90 22.20
N HIS A 251 15.49 0.32 21.74
CA HIS A 251 15.50 -1.01 21.13
C HIS A 251 15.02 -2.05 22.13
N THR A 252 15.57 -2.05 23.34
CA THR A 252 15.20 -2.95 24.43
C THR A 252 13.74 -2.78 24.83
N SER A 253 13.24 -1.54 24.86
CA SER A 253 11.84 -1.24 25.13
C SER A 253 10.88 -1.81 24.09
N ILE A 254 11.21 -1.69 22.79
CA ILE A 254 10.40 -2.26 21.71
C ILE A 254 10.41 -3.78 21.79
N GLU A 255 11.59 -4.39 21.92
CA GLU A 255 11.72 -5.84 22.00
C GLU A 255 10.97 -6.41 23.21
N THR A 256 11.08 -5.79 24.38
CA THR A 256 10.36 -6.17 25.60
C THR A 256 8.85 -6.08 25.41
N THR A 257 8.36 -4.99 24.81
CA THR A 257 6.94 -4.80 24.54
C THR A 257 6.42 -5.85 23.57
N LEU A 258 7.13 -6.09 22.47
CA LEU A 258 6.74 -7.10 21.49
C LEU A 258 6.80 -8.52 22.06
N THR A 259 7.81 -8.82 22.90
CA THR A 259 7.93 -10.12 23.59
C THR A 259 6.73 -10.37 24.50
N SER A 260 6.27 -9.36 25.20
CA SER A 260 5.07 -9.46 26.05
C SER A 260 3.81 -9.73 25.23
N ILE A 261 3.65 -9.05 24.10
CA ILE A 261 2.45 -9.17 23.23
C ILE A 261 2.50 -10.46 22.40
N LEU A 262 3.68 -10.81 21.90
CA LEU A 262 3.90 -11.89 20.94
C LEU A 262 4.58 -13.10 21.58
N SER A 263 4.32 -13.36 22.86
CA SER A 263 4.97 -14.40 23.66
C SER A 263 4.94 -15.81 23.07
N THR A 264 4.02 -16.07 22.13
CA THR A 264 3.90 -17.36 21.43
C THR A 264 4.76 -17.46 20.17
N LEU A 265 5.46 -16.40 19.78
CA LEU A 265 6.36 -16.41 18.64
C LEU A 265 7.80 -16.70 19.07
N PRO A 266 8.62 -17.32 18.18
CA PRO A 266 10.05 -17.43 18.40
C PRO A 266 10.70 -16.05 18.61
N LEU A 267 11.66 -15.97 19.54
CA LEU A 267 12.35 -14.71 19.85
C LEU A 267 13.04 -14.10 18.62
N GLU A 268 13.61 -14.92 17.75
CA GLU A 268 14.19 -14.48 16.49
C GLU A 268 13.19 -13.69 15.61
N ASN A 269 11.94 -14.12 15.55
CA ASN A 269 10.92 -13.40 14.80
C ASN A 269 10.60 -12.03 15.42
N ILE A 270 10.56 -11.96 16.75
CA ILE A 270 10.35 -10.71 17.48
C ILE A 270 11.51 -9.75 17.21
N GLN A 271 12.75 -10.22 17.29
CA GLN A 271 13.95 -9.44 17.01
C GLN A 271 13.99 -8.92 15.56
N ASN A 272 13.57 -9.74 14.59
CA ASN A 272 13.47 -9.31 13.20
C ASN A 272 12.42 -8.24 13.00
N ILE A 273 11.27 -8.35 13.67
CA ILE A 273 10.21 -7.31 13.66
C ILE A 273 10.75 -6.02 14.32
N THR A 274 11.42 -6.11 15.47
CA THR A 274 12.02 -4.97 16.16
C THR A 274 12.99 -4.21 15.27
N LYS A 275 13.90 -4.91 14.59
CA LYS A 275 14.85 -4.30 13.63
C LYS A 275 14.13 -3.54 12.49
N VAL A 276 13.05 -4.12 11.96
CA VAL A 276 12.27 -3.46 10.91
C VAL A 276 11.57 -2.21 11.43
N LEU A 277 10.96 -2.28 12.62
CA LEU A 277 10.26 -1.14 13.23
C LEU A 277 11.22 0.01 13.53
N MET A 278 12.43 -0.30 14.06
CA MET A 278 13.48 0.70 14.27
C MET A 278 13.87 1.40 12.97
N LYS A 279 14.08 0.63 11.90
CA LYS A 279 14.40 1.18 10.58
C LYS A 279 13.26 2.06 10.05
N MET A 280 12.02 1.61 10.11
CA MET A 280 10.84 2.39 9.68
C MET A 280 10.73 3.71 10.45
N ARG A 281 11.04 3.72 11.75
CA ARG A 281 11.01 4.92 12.58
C ARG A 281 12.09 5.94 12.19
N ILE A 282 13.30 5.47 11.87
CA ILE A 282 14.41 6.31 11.42
C ILE A 282 14.09 6.91 10.04
N GLU A 283 13.56 6.10 9.11
CA GLU A 283 13.29 6.50 7.74
C GLU A 283 11.99 7.31 7.57
N ASN A 284 11.04 7.17 8.50
CA ASN A 284 9.74 7.85 8.48
C ASN A 284 9.38 8.49 9.83
N PRO A 285 10.13 9.50 10.29
CA PRO A 285 9.81 10.18 11.54
C PRO A 285 8.42 10.86 11.52
N PHE A 286 7.83 11.11 10.33
CA PHE A 286 6.50 11.72 10.16
C PHE A 286 5.33 10.76 10.33
N SER A 287 5.50 9.45 10.14
CA SER A 287 4.43 8.51 10.52
C SER A 287 4.13 8.54 12.02
N CYS A 288 5.10 9.00 12.82
CA CYS A 288 4.94 9.25 14.26
C CYS A 288 4.55 10.69 14.60
N THR A 289 4.84 11.68 13.75
CA THR A 289 4.65 13.11 14.07
C THR A 289 3.23 13.60 13.78
N PHE A 290 2.45 12.88 12.97
CA PHE A 290 1.03 13.20 12.76
C PHE A 290 0.18 13.04 14.03
N MET A 291 0.68 12.34 15.05
CA MET A 291 -0.03 12.11 16.31
C MET A 291 0.33 13.10 17.43
N LEU A 292 1.38 13.91 17.26
CA LEU A 292 1.78 14.90 18.28
C LEU A 292 1.13 16.29 18.10
N LYS A 293 0.24 16.47 17.13
CA LYS A 293 -0.49 17.73 16.90
C LYS A 293 -2.01 17.61 17.09
N ALA A 294 -2.45 16.69 17.93
CA ALA A 294 -3.81 16.64 18.43
C ALA A 294 -3.82 17.00 19.93
N GLU A 295 -3.30 18.19 20.27
CA GLU A 295 -3.59 18.96 21.45
C GLU A 295 -4.04 20.37 21.01
#